data_3e9c383d0662c33c0f4cb4203a18c192
#
_entry.id   3e9c383d0662c33c0f4cb4203a18c192
#
_cell.length_a   1.000
_cell.length_b   1.000
_cell.length_c   1.000
_cell.angle_alpha   90.00
_cell.angle_beta   90.00
_cell.angle_gamma   90.00
#
_symmetry.space_group_name_H-M   'P 1'
#
loop_
_entity.id
_entity.type
_entity.pdbx_description
1 polymer ?
#
loop_
_entity_poly.entity_id
_entity_poly.type
_entity_poly.pdbx_seq_one_letter_code
_entity_poly.pdbx_strand_id
1 'polypeptide(L)'
;MEDKIFGALSFRFGWIKEETITIWDQAFRVRIRTSSRKDEKPTQTQQNAYLDFKSNLASICSTVKDQVEKYIYSYQTDIQEQLGVCKIENPFSLLIAKEVLFFQNGKYAILFDTKWSENGMAILCDKNHITVGDSDIVEFEM
;
A
#
# COMPACT_ATOMS: atom_id res chain seq x y z
N MET A 1 -14.33 -8.33 -16.17
CA MET A 1 -13.60 -7.66 -17.28
C MET A 1 -12.17 -8.20 -17.30
N GLU A 2 -11.67 -8.49 -18.49
CA GLU A 2 -10.29 -8.92 -18.63
C GLU A 2 -9.40 -7.77 -19.09
N ASP A 3 -8.34 -7.50 -18.35
CA ASP A 3 -7.30 -6.57 -18.76
C ASP A 3 -6.05 -7.35 -19.16
N LYS A 4 -5.39 -6.94 -20.22
CA LYS A 4 -4.21 -7.68 -20.74
C LYS A 4 -3.02 -7.68 -19.79
N ILE A 5 -2.95 -6.72 -18.86
CA ILE A 5 -1.86 -6.57 -17.89
C ILE A 5 -2.32 -6.99 -16.49
N PHE A 6 -3.44 -6.44 -16.02
CA PHE A 6 -3.97 -6.78 -14.68
C PHE A 6 -4.61 -8.17 -14.62
N GLY A 7 -5.15 -8.67 -15.74
CA GLY A 7 -5.89 -9.93 -15.76
C GLY A 7 -7.37 -9.72 -15.47
N ALA A 8 -8.01 -10.73 -14.86
CA ALA A 8 -9.44 -10.68 -14.53
C ALA A 8 -9.71 -9.67 -13.42
N LEU A 9 -10.62 -8.74 -13.69
CA LEU A 9 -10.98 -7.67 -12.76
C LEU A 9 -12.49 -7.62 -12.56
N SER A 10 -12.93 -7.26 -11.36
CA SER A 10 -14.30 -6.89 -11.08
C SER A 10 -14.34 -5.43 -10.61
N PHE A 11 -15.51 -4.78 -10.68
CA PHE A 11 -15.62 -3.37 -10.32
C PHE A 11 -16.25 -3.19 -8.94
N ARG A 12 -15.51 -2.49 -8.05
CA ARG A 12 -15.95 -2.05 -6.72
C ARG A 12 -15.21 -0.78 -6.35
N PHE A 13 -15.76 0.38 -6.66
CA PHE A 13 -15.09 1.67 -6.44
C PHE A 13 -13.71 1.71 -7.12
N GLY A 14 -13.63 1.17 -8.34
CA GLY A 14 -12.44 0.94 -9.12
C GLY A 14 -12.38 -0.51 -9.58
N TRP A 15 -11.49 -0.81 -10.50
CA TRP A 15 -11.27 -2.20 -10.93
C TRP A 15 -10.39 -2.91 -9.91
N ILE A 16 -10.84 -4.06 -9.44
CA ILE A 16 -10.17 -4.78 -8.36
C ILE A 16 -9.90 -6.23 -8.71
N LYS A 17 -8.83 -6.75 -8.11
CA LYS A 17 -8.55 -8.18 -7.99
C LYS A 17 -7.81 -8.43 -6.68
N GLU A 18 -7.69 -9.67 -6.28
CA GLU A 18 -6.88 -10.04 -5.13
C GLU A 18 -5.57 -10.66 -5.59
N GLU A 19 -4.51 -10.40 -4.85
CA GLU A 19 -3.18 -10.93 -5.14
C GLU A 19 -2.40 -11.10 -3.85
N THR A 20 -1.55 -12.12 -3.78
CA THR A 20 -0.65 -12.31 -2.64
C THR A 20 0.68 -11.62 -2.93
N ILE A 21 1.12 -10.78 -2.00
CA ILE A 21 2.42 -10.10 -2.09
C ILE A 21 3.23 -10.40 -0.83
N THR A 22 4.56 -10.30 -0.95
CA THR A 22 5.47 -10.48 0.17
C THR A 22 6.16 -9.16 0.48
N ILE A 23 6.03 -8.71 1.72
CA ILE A 23 6.63 -7.46 2.22
C ILE A 23 7.33 -7.78 3.54
N TRP A 24 8.63 -7.44 3.64
CA TRP A 24 9.46 -7.69 4.84
C TRP A 24 9.32 -9.13 5.35
N ASP A 25 9.42 -10.10 4.42
CA ASP A 25 9.34 -11.54 4.69
C ASP A 25 7.96 -12.03 5.18
N GLN A 26 6.92 -11.22 5.02
CA GLN A 26 5.55 -11.59 5.35
C GLN A 26 4.70 -11.60 4.09
N ALA A 27 3.88 -12.64 3.92
CA ALA A 27 2.93 -12.75 2.81
C ALA A 27 1.58 -12.15 3.22
N PHE A 28 1.02 -11.32 2.33
CA PHE A 28 -0.28 -10.68 2.54
C PHE A 28 -1.17 -10.90 1.33
N ARG A 29 -2.44 -11.21 1.57
CA ARG A 29 -3.46 -11.19 0.53
C ARG A 29 -4.01 -9.78 0.45
N VAL A 30 -3.72 -9.08 -0.65
CA VAL A 30 -4.08 -7.68 -0.82
C VAL A 30 -5.05 -7.49 -1.96
N ARG A 31 -5.79 -6.40 -1.92
CA ARG A 31 -6.62 -5.96 -3.03
C ARG A 31 -5.79 -5.04 -3.93
N ILE A 32 -5.74 -5.38 -5.21
CA ILE A 32 -5.17 -4.52 -6.24
C ILE A 32 -6.33 -3.69 -6.79
N ARG A 33 -6.24 -2.37 -6.72
CA ARG A 33 -7.33 -1.47 -7.15
C ARG A 33 -6.79 -0.40 -8.09
N THR A 34 -7.56 -0.09 -9.14
CA THR A 34 -7.30 1.08 -9.98
C THR A 34 -8.25 2.20 -9.60
N SER A 35 -7.77 3.44 -9.62
CA SER A 35 -8.62 4.62 -9.49
C SER A 35 -9.28 4.86 -10.85
N SER A 36 -10.48 4.28 -11.03
CA SER A 36 -11.17 4.26 -12.32
C SER A 36 -12.68 4.34 -12.11
N ARG A 37 -13.40 4.82 -13.13
CA ARG A 37 -14.84 4.71 -13.20
C ARG A 37 -15.23 3.38 -13.82
N LYS A 38 -16.49 2.97 -13.62
CA LYS A 38 -16.98 1.68 -14.12
C LYS A 38 -16.95 1.59 -15.66
N ASP A 39 -17.15 2.72 -16.35
CA ASP A 39 -17.14 2.78 -17.81
C ASP A 39 -15.75 2.99 -18.42
N GLU A 40 -14.71 3.07 -17.59
CA GLU A 40 -13.33 3.26 -18.02
C GLU A 40 -12.52 2.01 -17.72
N LYS A 41 -11.70 1.58 -18.67
CA LYS A 41 -10.73 0.51 -18.46
C LYS A 41 -9.50 1.07 -17.75
N PRO A 42 -8.70 0.23 -17.08
CA PRO A 42 -7.38 0.67 -16.60
C PRO A 42 -6.58 1.31 -17.73
N THR A 43 -5.95 2.43 -17.44
CA THR A 43 -5.15 3.16 -18.44
C THR A 43 -3.81 2.48 -18.64
N GLN A 44 -3.14 2.80 -19.73
CA GLN A 44 -1.76 2.32 -19.95
C GLN A 44 -0.83 2.81 -18.85
N THR A 45 -1.03 4.03 -18.35
CA THR A 45 -0.27 4.58 -17.24
C THR A 45 -0.42 3.73 -15.98
N GLN A 46 -1.64 3.30 -15.69
CA GLN A 46 -1.91 2.40 -14.55
C GLN A 46 -1.33 1.00 -14.78
N GLN A 47 -1.41 0.48 -16.01
CA GLN A 47 -0.80 -0.80 -16.36
C GLN A 47 0.72 -0.76 -16.18
N ASN A 48 1.37 0.31 -16.61
CA ASN A 48 2.81 0.48 -16.45
C ASN A 48 3.19 0.59 -14.96
N ALA A 49 2.37 1.31 -14.18
CA ALA A 49 2.58 1.43 -12.73
C ALA A 49 2.47 0.06 -12.04
N TYR A 50 1.52 -0.76 -12.44
CA TYR A 50 1.37 -2.11 -11.89
C TYR A 50 2.58 -2.99 -12.21
N LEU A 51 3.09 -2.94 -13.44
CA LEU A 51 4.29 -3.68 -13.83
C LEU A 51 5.52 -3.19 -13.04
N ASP A 52 5.64 -1.88 -12.85
CA ASP A 52 6.70 -1.28 -12.04
C ASP A 52 6.61 -1.76 -10.58
N PHE A 53 5.41 -1.73 -10.02
CA PHE A 53 5.16 -2.24 -8.67
C PHE A 53 5.62 -3.69 -8.53
N LYS A 54 5.24 -4.57 -9.44
CA LYS A 54 5.60 -5.99 -9.38
C LYS A 54 7.11 -6.21 -9.50
N SER A 55 7.77 -5.42 -10.35
CA SER A 55 9.21 -5.55 -10.57
C SER A 55 10.04 -4.98 -9.42
N ASN A 56 9.53 -3.97 -8.72
CA ASN A 56 10.32 -3.19 -7.75
C ASN A 56 9.85 -3.29 -6.31
N LEU A 57 8.82 -4.09 -6.02
CA LEU A 57 8.25 -4.19 -4.66
C LEU A 57 9.30 -4.46 -3.58
N ALA A 58 10.16 -5.45 -3.80
CA ALA A 58 11.20 -5.81 -2.84
C ALA A 58 12.18 -4.66 -2.61
N SER A 59 12.57 -3.98 -3.69
CA SER A 59 13.47 -2.82 -3.64
C SER A 59 12.83 -1.64 -2.90
N ILE A 60 11.55 -1.36 -3.17
CA ILE A 60 10.80 -0.29 -2.51
C ILE A 60 10.76 -0.56 -1.00
N CYS A 61 10.37 -1.76 -0.60
CA CYS A 61 10.25 -2.13 0.81
C CYS A 61 11.59 -2.07 1.55
N SER A 62 12.67 -2.48 0.88
CA SER A 62 14.02 -2.38 1.43
C SER A 62 14.45 -0.92 1.61
N THR A 63 14.17 -0.09 0.61
CA THR A 63 14.55 1.33 0.62
C THR A 63 13.86 2.11 1.74
N VAL A 64 12.57 1.82 1.99
CA VAL A 64 11.78 2.58 2.99
C VAL A 64 11.78 1.96 4.37
N LYS A 65 12.47 0.85 4.57
CA LYS A 65 12.44 0.11 5.84
C LYS A 65 12.72 1.01 7.05
N ASP A 66 13.76 1.83 6.99
CA ASP A 66 14.12 2.73 8.08
C ASP A 66 13.07 3.81 8.30
N GLN A 67 12.49 4.35 7.23
CA GLN A 67 11.42 5.35 7.32
C GLN A 67 10.17 4.75 7.96
N VAL A 68 9.83 3.51 7.62
CA VAL A 68 8.69 2.82 8.21
C VAL A 68 8.91 2.56 9.70
N GLU A 69 10.11 2.13 10.10
CA GLU A 69 10.44 1.96 11.51
C GLU A 69 10.28 3.27 12.27
N LYS A 70 10.82 4.37 11.74
CA LYS A 70 10.70 5.69 12.35
C LYS A 70 9.23 6.13 12.46
N TYR A 71 8.44 5.85 11.45
CA TYR A 71 7.01 6.13 11.46
C TYR A 71 6.32 5.39 12.61
N ILE A 72 6.59 4.09 12.74
CA ILE A 72 5.99 3.27 13.80
C ILE A 72 6.40 3.79 15.17
N TYR A 73 7.68 4.04 15.39
CA TYR A 73 8.18 4.53 16.68
C TYR A 73 7.69 5.95 17.01
N SER A 74 7.28 6.74 16.02
CA SER A 74 6.66 8.05 16.28
C SER A 74 5.31 7.91 16.99
N TYR A 75 4.67 6.73 16.91
CA TYR A 75 3.42 6.40 17.59
C TYR A 75 3.64 5.52 18.82
N GLN A 76 4.86 5.47 19.35
CA GLN A 76 5.22 4.56 20.45
C GLN A 76 4.28 4.67 21.64
N THR A 77 3.92 5.86 22.06
CA THR A 77 3.00 6.09 23.18
C THR A 77 1.63 5.50 22.90
N ASP A 78 1.07 5.75 21.71
CA ASP A 78 -0.23 5.21 21.31
C ASP A 78 -0.21 3.70 21.26
N ILE A 79 0.87 3.13 20.72
CA ILE A 79 1.03 1.66 20.61
C ILE A 79 1.07 1.05 21.99
N GLN A 80 1.82 1.62 22.92
CA GLN A 80 1.91 1.12 24.29
C GLN A 80 0.56 1.17 25.01
N GLU A 81 -0.18 2.25 24.83
CA GLU A 81 -1.50 2.42 25.43
C GLU A 81 -2.54 1.47 24.83
N GLN A 82 -2.61 1.39 23.50
CA GLN A 82 -3.62 0.60 22.80
C GLN A 82 -3.40 -0.91 22.90
N LEU A 83 -2.15 -1.35 22.90
CA LEU A 83 -1.81 -2.77 22.89
C LEU A 83 -1.36 -3.29 24.26
N GLY A 84 -1.23 -2.41 25.26
CA GLY A 84 -0.83 -2.79 26.60
C GLY A 84 0.58 -3.36 26.68
N VAL A 85 1.48 -2.95 25.81
CA VAL A 85 2.86 -3.44 25.76
C VAL A 85 3.83 -2.38 26.31
N CYS A 86 4.90 -2.83 26.96
CA CYS A 86 5.93 -1.95 27.49
C CYS A 86 6.97 -1.57 26.44
N LYS A 87 7.15 -2.42 25.43
CA LYS A 87 8.18 -2.28 24.41
C LYS A 87 7.68 -2.84 23.07
N ILE A 88 8.06 -2.19 21.99
CA ILE A 88 7.80 -2.68 20.63
C ILE A 88 8.96 -3.61 20.26
N GLU A 89 8.70 -4.92 20.17
CA GLU A 89 9.73 -5.90 19.81
C GLU A 89 9.93 -6.04 18.33
N ASN A 90 8.82 -6.16 17.57
CA ASN A 90 8.85 -6.26 16.11
C ASN A 90 7.88 -5.24 15.51
N PRO A 91 8.38 -4.05 15.11
CA PRO A 91 7.49 -3.00 14.62
C PRO A 91 6.70 -3.41 13.38
N PHE A 92 7.28 -4.19 12.47
CA PHE A 92 6.60 -4.58 11.24
C PHE A 92 5.42 -5.53 11.47
N SER A 93 5.40 -6.24 12.61
CA SER A 93 4.26 -7.09 12.96
C SER A 93 2.98 -6.30 13.29
N LEU A 94 3.11 -4.99 13.47
CA LEU A 94 1.99 -4.09 13.76
C LEU A 94 1.30 -3.57 12.49
N LEU A 95 1.81 -3.92 11.33
CA LEU A 95 1.29 -3.50 10.03
C LEU A 95 0.68 -4.70 9.29
N ILE A 96 -0.47 -4.46 8.67
CA ILE A 96 -1.13 -5.47 7.82
C ILE A 96 -1.40 -4.82 6.47
N ALA A 97 -0.70 -5.26 5.43
CA ALA A 97 -0.95 -4.77 4.07
C ALA A 97 -2.34 -5.20 3.62
N LYS A 98 -3.13 -4.28 3.10
CA LYS A 98 -4.51 -4.56 2.69
C LYS A 98 -4.82 -4.23 1.24
N GLU A 99 -4.18 -3.22 0.67
CA GLU A 99 -4.53 -2.73 -0.66
C GLU A 99 -3.33 -2.08 -1.34
N VAL A 100 -3.26 -2.22 -2.65
CA VAL A 100 -2.34 -1.44 -3.49
C VAL A 100 -3.22 -0.68 -4.49
N LEU A 101 -3.12 0.65 -4.47
CA LEU A 101 -3.98 1.54 -5.24
C LEU A 101 -3.17 2.21 -6.34
N PHE A 102 -3.63 2.09 -7.60
CA PHE A 102 -2.99 2.66 -8.77
C PHE A 102 -3.78 3.86 -9.28
N PHE A 103 -3.16 5.04 -9.23
CA PHE A 103 -3.78 6.30 -9.63
C PHE A 103 -3.62 6.55 -11.12
N GLN A 104 -4.47 7.38 -11.70
CA GLN A 104 -4.42 7.69 -13.13
C GLN A 104 -3.17 8.47 -13.52
N ASN A 105 -2.55 9.17 -12.59
CA ASN A 105 -1.30 9.90 -12.83
C ASN A 105 -0.03 9.03 -12.84
N GLY A 106 -0.18 7.73 -12.62
CA GLY A 106 0.95 6.80 -12.61
C GLY A 106 1.58 6.55 -11.24
N LYS A 107 1.16 7.27 -10.22
CA LYS A 107 1.56 6.98 -8.84
C LYS A 107 0.83 5.75 -8.33
N TYR A 108 1.37 5.11 -7.32
CA TYR A 108 0.66 4.03 -6.63
C TYR A 108 1.01 4.04 -5.15
N ALA A 109 0.13 3.46 -4.35
CA ALA A 109 0.31 3.42 -2.91
C ALA A 109 0.03 2.03 -2.36
N ILE A 110 0.84 1.61 -1.39
CA ILE A 110 0.59 0.40 -0.60
C ILE A 110 -0.06 0.87 0.70
N LEU A 111 -1.28 0.39 0.97
CA LEU A 111 -2.04 0.78 2.14
C LEU A 111 -2.01 -0.33 3.18
N PHE A 112 -1.76 0.06 4.43
CA PHE A 112 -1.67 -0.85 5.57
C PHE A 112 -2.68 -0.47 6.65
N ASP A 113 -3.26 -1.48 7.28
CA ASP A 113 -3.89 -1.30 8.57
C ASP A 113 -2.81 -1.27 9.65
N THR A 114 -3.00 -0.44 10.65
CA THR A 114 -2.10 -0.34 11.80
C THR A 114 -2.84 -0.85 13.05
N LYS A 115 -2.17 -1.66 13.86
CA LYS A 115 -2.81 -2.28 15.04
C LYS A 115 -3.12 -1.31 16.17
N TRP A 116 -2.56 -0.10 16.12
CA TRP A 116 -2.75 0.91 17.18
C TRP A 116 -3.76 2.01 16.81
N SER A 117 -4.23 2.05 15.56
CA SER A 117 -5.08 3.14 15.08
C SER A 117 -5.93 2.67 13.91
N GLU A 118 -7.09 3.31 13.71
CA GLU A 118 -7.94 3.08 12.55
C GLU A 118 -7.46 3.84 11.31
N ASN A 119 -6.53 4.79 11.47
CA ASN A 119 -6.09 5.66 10.39
C ASN A 119 -5.24 4.98 9.34
N GLY A 120 -4.44 3.97 9.74
CA GLY A 120 -3.59 3.25 8.82
C GLY A 120 -2.34 4.01 8.37
N MET A 121 -1.51 3.33 7.61
CA MET A 121 -0.27 3.84 7.04
C MET A 121 -0.27 3.63 5.53
N ALA A 122 0.42 4.51 4.79
CA ALA A 122 0.62 4.34 3.34
C ALA A 122 2.08 4.54 2.96
N ILE A 123 2.49 3.78 1.95
CA ILE A 123 3.74 4.00 1.22
C ILE A 123 3.33 4.49 -0.16
N LEU A 124 3.55 5.77 -0.44
CA LEU A 124 3.18 6.40 -1.71
C LEU A 124 4.40 6.46 -2.62
N CYS A 125 4.29 5.87 -3.80
CA CYS A 125 5.36 5.78 -4.78
C CYS A 125 5.06 6.69 -5.97
N ASP A 126 5.98 7.63 -6.23
CA ASP A 126 5.94 8.55 -7.36
C ASP A 126 7.30 8.47 -8.06
N LYS A 127 7.43 7.54 -9.01
CA LYS A 127 8.69 7.25 -9.71
C LYS A 127 9.81 6.97 -8.72
N ASN A 128 10.78 7.88 -8.59
CA ASN A 128 11.93 7.72 -7.70
C ASN A 128 11.71 8.32 -6.31
N HIS A 129 10.53 8.91 -6.07
CA HIS A 129 10.20 9.54 -4.80
C HIS A 129 9.21 8.68 -4.02
N ILE A 130 9.57 8.28 -2.80
CA ILE A 130 8.73 7.42 -1.97
C ILE A 130 8.45 8.14 -0.66
N THR A 131 7.17 8.23 -0.30
CA THR A 131 6.72 8.89 0.92
C THR A 131 6.06 7.88 1.83
N VAL A 132 6.42 7.89 3.12
CA VAL A 132 5.78 7.09 4.16
C VAL A 132 5.03 8.04 5.10
N GLY A 133 3.78 7.72 5.40
CA GLY A 133 2.96 8.54 6.29
C GLY A 133 1.62 7.89 6.61
N ASP A 134 0.76 8.65 7.27
CA ASP A 134 -0.62 8.20 7.53
C ASP A 134 -1.34 7.96 6.21
N SER A 135 -2.35 7.08 6.20
CA SER A 135 -3.01 6.71 4.94
C SER A 135 -3.72 7.88 4.25
N ASP A 136 -3.97 9.00 4.95
CA ASP A 136 -4.56 10.19 4.35
C ASP A 136 -3.65 10.90 3.34
N ILE A 137 -2.37 10.57 3.28
CA ILE A 137 -1.45 11.17 2.28
C ILE A 137 -1.87 10.84 0.85
N VAL A 138 -2.68 9.78 0.64
CA VAL A 138 -3.15 9.38 -0.68
C VAL A 138 -4.39 10.15 -1.13
N GLU A 139 -5.07 10.88 -0.24
CA GLU A 139 -6.29 11.60 -0.56
C GLU A 139 -6.09 12.66 -1.64
N PHE A 140 -4.91 13.26 -1.68
CA PHE A 140 -4.57 14.28 -2.67
C PHE A 140 -4.31 13.71 -4.07
N GLU A 141 -4.20 12.38 -4.20
CA GLU A 141 -3.93 11.71 -5.47
C GLU A 141 -5.20 11.13 -6.11
N MET A 142 -6.30 11.16 -5.40
CA MET A 142 -7.57 10.56 -5.86
C MET A 142 -8.44 11.57 -6.65
#